data_84485d71580fbd8fa8e480b5fc55fef4
#
_entry.id   84485d71580fbd8fa8e480b5fc55fef4
#
_cell.length_a   1.000
_cell.length_b   1.000
_cell.length_c   1.000
_cell.angle_alpha   90.00
_cell.angle_beta   90.00
_cell.angle_gamma   90.00
#
_symmetry.space_group_name_H-M   'P 1'
#
loop_
_entity.id
_entity.type
_entity.pdbx_description
1 polymer ?
#
loop_
_entity_poly.entity_id
_entity_poly.type
_entity_poly.pdbx_seq_one_letter_code
_entity_poly.pdbx_strand_id
1 'polypeptide(L)'
;MGDPHPRRRTEQVRDAVLTAAGELMLEGGLAAATMEAIAARAGVSKRTLYKYWPSRGAVALEGFMRSAASSWSLPENAPAAESLEELVVAAVRLFTQTPAGPLMRSLIADAQSQDEIATAIRDQWLRPRRAVAAELLRQGIASGEFRADLDVEVTLDLLFAPVYYRLLLGHETLSPQFAVTSIRHLITGLKG
;
A
#
# COMPACT_ATOMS: atom_id res chain seq x y z
N MET A 1 4.68 34.51 -22.89
CA MET A 1 5.11 33.29 -22.17
C MET A 1 4.39 33.29 -20.83
N GLY A 2 3.25 32.58 -20.74
CA GLY A 2 2.35 32.66 -19.58
C GLY A 2 2.90 31.89 -18.39
N ASP A 3 2.82 32.53 -17.23
CA ASP A 3 3.18 31.93 -15.94
C ASP A 3 2.31 30.67 -15.68
N PRO A 4 2.88 29.51 -15.36
CA PRO A 4 2.10 28.30 -15.19
C PRO A 4 1.15 28.45 -13.99
N HIS A 5 -0.12 28.09 -14.22
CA HIS A 5 -1.21 28.12 -13.23
C HIS A 5 -0.74 27.60 -11.86
N PRO A 6 -1.10 28.23 -10.72
CA PRO A 6 -0.63 27.85 -9.36
C PRO A 6 -0.77 26.35 -9.04
N ARG A 7 -1.83 25.70 -9.53
CA ARG A 7 -2.03 24.24 -9.39
C ARG A 7 -0.94 23.43 -10.09
N ARG A 8 -0.56 23.80 -11.31
CA ARG A 8 0.48 23.11 -12.09
C ARG A 8 1.85 23.19 -11.44
N ARG A 9 2.18 24.35 -10.84
CA ARG A 9 3.41 24.53 -10.07
C ARG A 9 3.45 23.69 -8.79
N THR A 10 2.31 23.53 -8.12
CA THR A 10 2.18 22.68 -6.92
C THR A 10 2.37 21.21 -7.27
N GLU A 11 1.79 20.73 -8.37
CA GLU A 11 1.96 19.35 -8.85
C GLU A 11 3.41 19.05 -9.23
N GLN A 12 4.07 19.97 -9.95
CA GLN A 12 5.49 19.83 -10.30
C GLN A 12 6.40 19.74 -9.07
N VAL A 13 6.13 20.54 -8.02
CA VAL A 13 6.86 20.45 -6.75
C VAL A 13 6.61 19.10 -6.08
N ARG A 14 5.37 18.61 -6.06
CA ARG A 14 5.03 17.30 -5.49
C ARG A 14 5.76 16.18 -6.24
N ASP A 15 5.74 16.20 -7.56
CA ASP A 15 6.42 15.22 -8.39
C ASP A 15 7.92 15.19 -8.12
N ALA A 16 8.58 16.35 -8.10
CA ALA A 16 10.00 16.45 -7.84
C ALA A 16 10.36 15.90 -6.43
N VAL A 17 9.56 16.22 -5.42
CA VAL A 17 9.78 15.75 -4.04
C VAL A 17 9.60 14.25 -3.94
N LEU A 18 8.54 13.68 -4.52
CA LEU A 18 8.26 12.25 -4.43
C LEU A 18 9.28 11.43 -5.23
N THR A 19 9.74 11.94 -6.38
CA THR A 19 10.83 11.33 -7.15
C THR A 19 12.13 11.32 -6.34
N ALA A 20 12.54 12.48 -5.81
CA ALA A 20 13.74 12.60 -4.98
C ALA A 20 13.71 11.68 -3.74
N ALA A 21 12.56 11.62 -3.07
CA ALA A 21 12.38 10.72 -1.93
C ALA A 21 12.50 9.25 -2.35
N GLY A 22 11.87 8.85 -3.45
CA GLY A 22 11.96 7.49 -4.00
C GLY A 22 13.41 7.08 -4.33
N GLU A 23 14.17 7.95 -4.99
CA GLU A 23 15.58 7.72 -5.32
C GLU A 23 16.43 7.53 -4.05
N LEU A 24 16.30 8.43 -3.07
CA LEU A 24 17.02 8.34 -1.80
C LEU A 24 16.70 7.05 -1.03
N MET A 25 15.43 6.63 -1.06
CA MET A 25 15.00 5.38 -0.43
C MET A 25 15.57 4.15 -1.12
N LEU A 26 15.73 4.19 -2.44
CA LEU A 26 16.39 3.11 -3.20
C LEU A 26 17.88 3.04 -2.89
N GLU A 27 18.54 4.20 -2.68
CA GLU A 27 19.98 4.29 -2.39
C GLU A 27 20.33 3.80 -0.98
N GLY A 28 19.55 4.16 0.03
CA GLY A 28 19.91 3.92 1.43
C GLY A 28 18.72 3.72 2.40
N GLY A 29 17.58 3.30 1.88
CA GLY A 29 16.36 3.10 2.66
C GLY A 29 15.77 4.41 3.18
N LEU A 30 14.77 4.29 4.07
CA LEU A 30 14.10 5.47 4.65
C LEU A 30 15.07 6.35 5.46
N ALA A 31 16.15 5.78 6.00
CA ALA A 31 17.17 6.52 6.73
C ALA A 31 17.92 7.56 5.86
N ALA A 32 18.15 7.25 4.58
CA ALA A 32 18.77 8.17 3.62
C ALA A 32 17.82 9.29 3.17
N ALA A 33 16.52 9.06 3.20
CA ALA A 33 15.50 10.01 2.77
C ALA A 33 15.16 11.02 3.88
N THR A 34 16.16 11.74 4.41
CA THR A 34 15.92 12.82 5.36
C THR A 34 15.22 14.00 4.66
N MET A 35 14.48 14.83 5.44
CA MET A 35 13.82 16.02 4.89
C MET A 35 14.82 16.97 4.22
N GLU A 36 16.03 17.06 4.75
CA GLU A 36 17.14 17.83 4.18
C GLU A 36 17.59 17.27 2.82
N ALA A 37 17.84 15.97 2.75
CA ALA A 37 18.30 15.30 1.54
C ALA A 37 17.22 15.38 0.44
N ILE A 38 15.95 15.16 0.81
CA ILE A 38 14.82 15.26 -0.11
C ILE A 38 14.70 16.70 -0.65
N ALA A 39 14.73 17.72 0.20
CA ALA A 39 14.63 19.11 -0.22
C ALA A 39 15.78 19.50 -1.16
N ALA A 40 17.01 19.11 -0.84
CA ALA A 40 18.19 19.37 -1.64
C ALA A 40 18.08 18.69 -3.02
N ARG A 41 17.73 17.41 -3.08
CA ARG A 41 17.62 16.64 -4.32
C ARG A 41 16.45 17.12 -5.20
N ALA A 42 15.32 17.48 -4.60
CA ALA A 42 14.15 18.01 -5.30
C ALA A 42 14.30 19.47 -5.74
N GLY A 43 15.36 20.17 -5.33
CA GLY A 43 15.57 21.60 -5.63
C GLY A 43 14.52 22.52 -4.98
N VAL A 44 13.97 22.13 -3.83
CA VAL A 44 12.99 22.92 -3.10
C VAL A 44 13.51 23.37 -1.73
N SER A 45 12.94 24.45 -1.19
CA SER A 45 13.31 24.88 0.17
C SER A 45 12.69 23.92 1.22
N LYS A 46 13.37 23.73 2.37
CA LYS A 46 12.80 23.00 3.52
C LYS A 46 11.44 23.56 3.91
N ARG A 47 11.26 24.88 3.89
CA ARG A 47 9.98 25.53 4.19
C ARG A 47 8.88 25.08 3.23
N THR A 48 9.19 24.95 1.94
CA THR A 48 8.27 24.44 0.94
C THR A 48 7.91 22.99 1.20
N LEU A 49 8.91 22.16 1.56
CA LEU A 49 8.71 20.75 1.86
C LEU A 49 7.81 20.58 3.10
N TYR A 50 8.13 21.20 4.22
CA TYR A 50 7.35 21.15 5.47
C TYR A 50 5.93 21.74 5.36
N LYS A 51 5.68 22.58 4.37
CA LYS A 51 4.34 23.10 4.10
C LYS A 51 3.37 21.99 3.65
N TYR A 52 3.88 20.97 2.95
CA TYR A 52 3.05 19.90 2.38
C TYR A 52 3.21 18.57 3.11
N TRP A 53 4.37 18.33 3.71
CA TRP A 53 4.67 17.08 4.42
C TRP A 53 5.31 17.39 5.78
N PRO A 54 4.65 17.03 6.89
CA PRO A 54 5.18 17.31 8.23
C PRO A 54 6.40 16.45 8.57
N SER A 55 6.57 15.31 7.90
CA SER A 55 7.65 14.36 8.17
C SER A 55 8.11 13.60 6.92
N ARG A 56 9.30 12.97 7.01
CA ARG A 56 9.80 12.07 5.96
C ARG A 56 8.88 10.88 5.73
N GLY A 57 8.23 10.39 6.80
CA GLY A 57 7.25 9.31 6.71
C GLY A 57 6.04 9.71 5.87
N ALA A 58 5.56 10.95 5.98
CA ALA A 58 4.48 11.47 5.16
C ALA A 58 4.86 11.53 3.67
N VAL A 59 6.11 11.97 3.36
CA VAL A 59 6.62 11.95 1.96
C VAL A 59 6.71 10.51 1.45
N ALA A 60 7.28 9.61 2.26
CA ALA A 60 7.46 8.21 1.91
C ALA A 60 6.13 7.50 1.64
N LEU A 61 5.14 7.74 2.50
CA LEU A 61 3.80 7.17 2.35
C LEU A 61 3.11 7.68 1.08
N GLU A 62 3.18 8.98 0.80
CA GLU A 62 2.59 9.53 -0.43
C GLU A 62 3.28 8.97 -1.68
N GLY A 63 4.61 8.85 -1.69
CA GLY A 63 5.37 8.22 -2.77
C GLY A 63 4.97 6.75 -2.96
N PHE A 64 4.83 6.02 -1.86
CA PHE A 64 4.32 4.66 -1.86
C PHE A 64 2.90 4.57 -2.43
N MET A 65 1.99 5.43 -1.99
CA MET A 65 0.61 5.45 -2.48
C MET A 65 0.53 5.72 -3.99
N ARG A 66 1.37 6.61 -4.52
CA ARG A 66 1.45 6.86 -5.97
C ARG A 66 1.94 5.65 -6.76
N SER A 67 2.98 4.97 -6.29
CA SER A 67 3.48 3.75 -6.94
C SER A 67 2.48 2.61 -6.88
N ALA A 68 1.66 2.58 -5.84
CA ALA A 68 0.65 1.55 -5.63
C ALA A 68 -0.68 1.81 -6.39
N ALA A 69 -0.96 3.06 -6.75
CA ALA A 69 -2.24 3.45 -7.38
C ALA A 69 -2.47 2.78 -8.76
N SER A 70 -1.39 2.46 -9.48
CA SER A 70 -1.45 1.82 -10.81
C SER A 70 -1.52 0.30 -10.80
N SER A 71 -1.49 -0.34 -9.62
CA SER A 71 -1.34 -1.80 -9.50
C SER A 71 -2.64 -2.58 -9.30
N TRP A 72 -3.79 -1.92 -9.38
CA TRP A 72 -5.08 -2.51 -9.04
C TRP A 72 -6.06 -2.44 -10.20
N SER A 73 -6.26 -3.57 -10.85
CA SER A 73 -7.38 -3.80 -11.78
C SER A 73 -8.04 -5.11 -11.35
N LEU A 74 -9.27 -5.05 -10.90
CA LEU A 74 -10.06 -6.24 -10.63
C LEU A 74 -10.71 -6.72 -11.94
N PRO A 75 -10.84 -8.03 -12.13
CA PRO A 75 -11.57 -8.58 -13.28
C PRO A 75 -13.04 -8.12 -13.25
N GLU A 76 -13.55 -7.64 -14.36
CA GLU A 76 -14.97 -7.29 -14.47
C GLU A 76 -15.83 -8.57 -14.46
N ASN A 77 -16.88 -8.58 -13.64
CA ASN A 77 -17.84 -9.69 -13.53
C ASN A 77 -17.25 -11.06 -13.13
N ALA A 78 -16.10 -11.09 -12.48
CA ALA A 78 -15.52 -12.33 -11.96
C ALA A 78 -16.20 -12.75 -10.63
N PRO A 79 -16.18 -14.06 -10.29
CA PRO A 79 -16.57 -14.55 -8.98
C PRO A 79 -15.81 -13.82 -7.85
N ALA A 80 -16.45 -13.70 -6.68
CA ALA A 80 -15.84 -13.01 -5.53
C ALA A 80 -14.52 -13.67 -5.10
N ALA A 81 -14.44 -15.00 -5.12
CA ALA A 81 -13.23 -15.75 -4.82
C ALA A 81 -12.07 -15.42 -5.76
N GLU A 82 -12.32 -15.32 -7.06
CA GLU A 82 -11.30 -14.97 -8.05
C GLU A 82 -10.82 -13.53 -7.87
N SER A 83 -11.75 -12.61 -7.64
CA SER A 83 -11.42 -11.20 -7.37
C SER A 83 -10.61 -11.02 -6.11
N LEU A 84 -10.92 -11.77 -5.03
CA LEU A 84 -10.13 -11.78 -3.80
C LEU A 84 -8.73 -12.38 -4.02
N GLU A 85 -8.59 -13.46 -4.81
CA GLU A 85 -7.29 -14.04 -5.16
C GLU A 85 -6.43 -13.00 -5.90
N GLU A 86 -6.96 -12.35 -6.94
CA GLU A 86 -6.21 -11.33 -7.68
C GLU A 86 -5.82 -10.12 -6.81
N LEU A 87 -6.71 -9.70 -5.91
CA LEU A 87 -6.44 -8.61 -4.96
C LEU A 87 -5.18 -8.89 -4.11
N VAL A 88 -5.05 -10.09 -3.57
CA VAL A 88 -3.91 -10.47 -2.73
C VAL A 88 -2.67 -10.73 -3.56
N VAL A 89 -2.81 -11.34 -4.73
CA VAL A 89 -1.70 -11.56 -5.68
C VAL A 89 -1.14 -10.22 -6.14
N ALA A 90 -1.98 -9.24 -6.45
CA ALA A 90 -1.54 -7.89 -6.82
C ALA A 90 -0.78 -7.20 -5.67
N ALA A 91 -1.24 -7.34 -4.43
CA ALA A 91 -0.52 -6.82 -3.26
C ALA A 91 0.87 -7.49 -3.10
N VAL A 92 0.96 -8.79 -3.30
CA VAL A 92 2.23 -9.52 -3.23
C VAL A 92 3.16 -9.09 -4.37
N ARG A 93 2.67 -8.97 -5.60
CA ARG A 93 3.47 -8.45 -6.73
C ARG A 93 4.00 -7.06 -6.43
N LEU A 94 3.17 -6.16 -5.90
CA LEU A 94 3.60 -4.82 -5.50
C LEU A 94 4.77 -4.89 -4.50
N PHE A 95 4.67 -5.74 -3.47
CA PHE A 95 5.71 -5.84 -2.44
C PHE A 95 6.97 -6.57 -2.88
N THR A 96 6.90 -7.44 -3.88
CA THR A 96 8.03 -8.28 -4.30
C THR A 96 8.70 -7.82 -5.59
N GLN A 97 7.98 -7.10 -6.45
CA GLN A 97 8.47 -6.68 -7.77
C GLN A 97 8.77 -5.18 -7.86
N THR A 98 8.52 -4.44 -6.78
CA THR A 98 8.78 -3.00 -6.71
C THR A 98 9.46 -2.63 -5.38
N PRO A 99 10.01 -1.41 -5.25
CA PRO A 99 10.54 -0.90 -3.98
C PRO A 99 9.51 -0.78 -2.84
N ALA A 100 8.23 -1.04 -3.11
CA ALA A 100 7.14 -0.89 -2.15
C ALA A 100 7.27 -1.81 -0.93
N GLY A 101 7.82 -3.02 -1.10
CA GLY A 101 7.99 -3.96 0.01
C GLY A 101 8.96 -3.46 1.09
N PRO A 102 10.23 -3.18 0.75
CA PRO A 102 11.17 -2.56 1.69
C PRO A 102 10.64 -1.27 2.32
N LEU A 103 9.98 -0.41 1.53
CA LEU A 103 9.40 0.83 2.01
C LEU A 103 8.26 0.59 3.01
N MET A 104 7.36 -0.35 2.74
CA MET A 104 6.27 -0.70 3.67
C MET A 104 6.82 -1.26 4.99
N ARG A 105 7.87 -2.10 4.97
CA ARG A 105 8.54 -2.55 6.21
C ARG A 105 9.05 -1.38 7.04
N SER A 106 9.72 -0.42 6.40
CA SER A 106 10.22 0.77 7.09
C SER A 106 9.10 1.65 7.65
N LEU A 107 8.04 1.86 6.87
CA LEU A 107 6.86 2.62 7.33
C LEU A 107 6.17 1.96 8.52
N ILE A 108 6.01 0.64 8.51
CA ILE A 108 5.41 -0.10 9.63
C ILE A 108 6.31 -0.03 10.87
N ALA A 109 7.64 -0.10 10.71
CA ALA A 109 8.58 0.05 11.83
C ALA A 109 8.48 1.45 12.46
N ASP A 110 8.48 2.50 11.64
CA ASP A 110 8.31 3.89 12.12
C ASP A 110 6.93 4.11 12.78
N ALA A 111 5.89 3.48 12.27
CA ALA A 111 4.54 3.56 12.81
C ALA A 111 4.39 3.02 14.24
N GLN A 112 5.33 2.17 14.71
CA GLN A 112 5.31 1.67 16.09
C GLN A 112 5.63 2.77 17.12
N SER A 113 6.27 3.86 16.69
CA SER A 113 6.67 4.98 17.55
C SER A 113 6.13 6.33 17.10
N GLN A 114 5.42 6.40 15.97
CA GLN A 114 4.93 7.63 15.37
C GLN A 114 3.45 7.49 14.98
N ASP A 115 2.56 7.98 15.82
CA ASP A 115 1.09 7.89 15.64
C ASP A 115 0.60 8.48 14.32
N GLU A 116 1.26 9.53 13.83
CA GLU A 116 0.93 10.16 12.55
C GLU A 116 1.12 9.17 11.38
N ILE A 117 2.25 8.45 11.36
CA ILE A 117 2.54 7.44 10.32
C ILE A 117 1.58 6.27 10.47
N ALA A 118 1.33 5.81 11.70
CA ALA A 118 0.38 4.73 11.97
C ALA A 118 -1.03 5.10 11.47
N THR A 119 -1.49 6.31 11.75
CA THR A 119 -2.79 6.81 11.30
C THR A 119 -2.85 6.91 9.78
N ALA A 120 -1.82 7.45 9.16
CA ALA A 120 -1.76 7.58 7.71
C ALA A 120 -1.75 6.21 7.00
N ILE A 121 -1.03 5.20 7.52
CA ILE A 121 -1.07 3.83 7.00
C ILE A 121 -2.48 3.26 7.13
N ARG A 122 -3.13 3.40 8.30
CA ARG A 122 -4.49 2.90 8.50
C ARG A 122 -5.49 3.55 7.54
N ASP A 123 -5.45 4.87 7.42
CA ASP A 123 -6.49 5.62 6.71
C ASP A 123 -6.28 5.63 5.19
N GLN A 124 -5.04 5.73 4.72
CA GLN A 124 -4.73 5.89 3.31
C GLN A 124 -4.35 4.57 2.61
N TRP A 125 -3.85 3.59 3.37
CA TRP A 125 -3.44 2.30 2.82
C TRP A 125 -4.39 1.16 3.17
N LEU A 126 -4.61 0.88 4.47
CA LEU A 126 -5.36 -0.29 4.90
C LEU A 126 -6.86 -0.13 4.63
N ARG A 127 -7.47 0.95 5.10
CA ARG A 127 -8.93 1.16 5.03
C ARG A 127 -9.49 1.08 3.60
N PRO A 128 -8.93 1.74 2.58
CA PRO A 128 -9.45 1.64 1.22
C PRO A 128 -9.40 0.21 0.66
N ARG A 129 -8.33 -0.53 0.94
CA ARG A 129 -8.16 -1.92 0.46
C ARG A 129 -9.06 -2.90 1.17
N ARG A 130 -9.19 -2.75 2.48
CA ARG A 130 -10.18 -3.51 3.26
C ARG A 130 -11.60 -3.25 2.77
N ALA A 131 -11.94 -2.03 2.43
CA ALA A 131 -13.26 -1.69 1.91
C ALA A 131 -13.59 -2.42 0.60
N VAL A 132 -12.63 -2.49 -0.34
CA VAL A 132 -12.80 -3.25 -1.59
C VAL A 132 -12.98 -4.75 -1.31
N ALA A 133 -12.11 -5.34 -0.49
CA ALA A 133 -12.21 -6.76 -0.13
C ALA A 133 -13.49 -7.08 0.65
N ALA A 134 -13.93 -6.19 1.54
CA ALA A 134 -15.18 -6.34 2.30
C ALA A 134 -16.39 -6.38 1.35
N GLU A 135 -16.38 -5.54 0.32
CA GLU A 135 -17.46 -5.53 -0.68
C GLU A 135 -17.49 -6.84 -1.48
N LEU A 136 -16.33 -7.34 -1.90
CA LEU A 136 -16.23 -8.64 -2.57
C LEU A 136 -16.72 -9.79 -1.67
N LEU A 137 -16.38 -9.78 -0.38
CA LEU A 137 -16.89 -10.78 0.58
C LEU A 137 -18.41 -10.72 0.71
N ARG A 138 -18.99 -9.52 0.82
CA ARG A 138 -20.45 -9.36 0.89
C ARG A 138 -21.15 -9.81 -0.39
N GLN A 139 -20.57 -9.53 -1.55
CA GLN A 139 -21.08 -10.03 -2.83
C GLN A 139 -21.05 -11.54 -2.90
N GLY A 140 -19.97 -12.19 -2.47
CA GLY A 140 -19.86 -13.65 -2.39
C GLY A 140 -20.85 -14.27 -1.41
N ILE A 141 -21.13 -13.62 -0.28
CA ILE A 141 -22.19 -14.05 0.65
C ILE A 141 -23.56 -13.91 0.00
N ALA A 142 -23.86 -12.79 -0.63
CA ALA A 142 -25.14 -12.51 -1.25
C ALA A 142 -25.44 -13.44 -2.44
N SER A 143 -24.42 -13.85 -3.19
CA SER A 143 -24.53 -14.81 -4.30
C SER A 143 -24.58 -16.28 -3.85
N GLY A 144 -24.31 -16.56 -2.57
CA GLY A 144 -24.20 -17.93 -2.04
C GLY A 144 -22.86 -18.61 -2.37
N GLU A 145 -21.88 -17.89 -2.89
CA GLU A 145 -20.50 -18.38 -3.11
C GLU A 145 -19.79 -18.64 -1.77
N PHE A 146 -20.11 -17.83 -0.77
CA PHE A 146 -19.60 -17.96 0.60
C PHE A 146 -20.74 -18.19 1.58
N ARG A 147 -20.45 -18.86 2.70
CA ARG A 147 -21.40 -19.09 3.78
C ARG A 147 -21.86 -17.76 4.42
N ALA A 148 -23.14 -17.72 4.85
CA ALA A 148 -23.79 -16.51 5.34
C ALA A 148 -23.34 -16.04 6.72
N ASP A 149 -22.72 -16.92 7.52
CA ASP A 149 -22.31 -16.65 8.91
C ASP A 149 -20.86 -16.15 9.04
N LEU A 150 -20.24 -15.70 7.93
CA LEU A 150 -18.89 -15.18 7.95
C LEU A 150 -18.81 -13.83 8.71
N ASP A 151 -17.87 -13.75 9.63
CA ASP A 151 -17.39 -12.47 10.14
C ASP A 151 -16.47 -11.83 9.10
N VAL A 152 -16.96 -10.77 8.45
CA VAL A 152 -16.25 -10.08 7.37
C VAL A 152 -14.93 -9.47 7.86
N GLU A 153 -14.90 -8.88 9.06
CA GLU A 153 -13.69 -8.21 9.58
C GLU A 153 -12.60 -9.23 9.93
N VAL A 154 -12.98 -10.34 10.57
CA VAL A 154 -12.05 -11.45 10.85
C VAL A 154 -11.53 -12.07 9.54
N THR A 155 -12.42 -12.23 8.55
CA THR A 155 -12.03 -12.78 7.24
C THR A 155 -11.04 -11.86 6.53
N LEU A 156 -11.23 -10.54 6.61
CA LEU A 156 -10.27 -9.56 6.07
C LEU A 156 -8.89 -9.66 6.74
N ASP A 157 -8.85 -9.88 8.06
CA ASP A 157 -7.58 -10.07 8.75
C ASP A 157 -6.89 -11.36 8.29
N LEU A 158 -7.61 -12.46 8.18
CA LEU A 158 -7.08 -13.73 7.66
C LEU A 158 -6.61 -13.60 6.20
N LEU A 159 -7.28 -12.78 5.39
CA LEU A 159 -6.92 -12.53 4.00
C LEU A 159 -5.55 -11.86 3.86
N PHE A 160 -5.28 -10.84 4.65
CA PHE A 160 -4.09 -10.01 4.51
C PHE A 160 -2.95 -10.37 5.46
N ALA A 161 -3.23 -10.90 6.65
CA ALA A 161 -2.22 -11.19 7.67
C ALA A 161 -1.06 -12.07 7.16
N PRO A 162 -1.28 -13.15 6.38
CA PRO A 162 -0.18 -14.00 5.90
C PRO A 162 0.82 -13.25 5.01
N VAL A 163 0.36 -12.26 4.24
CA VAL A 163 1.21 -11.42 3.37
C VAL A 163 2.11 -10.55 4.23
N TYR A 164 1.55 -9.83 5.21
CA TYR A 164 2.33 -8.98 6.11
C TYR A 164 3.23 -9.80 7.03
N TYR A 165 2.81 -10.97 7.48
CA TYR A 165 3.61 -11.87 8.29
C TYR A 165 4.92 -12.25 7.57
N ARG A 166 4.84 -12.69 6.30
CA ARG A 166 6.04 -12.98 5.50
C ARG A 166 6.82 -11.72 5.13
N LEU A 167 6.13 -10.63 4.77
CA LEU A 167 6.79 -9.36 4.45
C LEU A 167 7.64 -8.84 5.60
N LEU A 168 7.14 -8.90 6.82
CA LEU A 168 7.77 -8.30 8.00
C LEU A 168 8.85 -9.19 8.60
N LEU A 169 8.60 -10.50 8.73
CA LEU A 169 9.52 -11.42 9.39
C LEU A 169 10.56 -12.03 8.44
N GLY A 170 10.25 -12.14 7.14
CA GLY A 170 11.17 -12.68 6.15
C GLY A 170 11.58 -14.14 6.41
N HIS A 171 10.83 -14.89 7.23
CA HIS A 171 11.11 -16.28 7.58
C HIS A 171 10.93 -17.24 6.40
N GLU A 172 10.12 -16.84 5.42
CA GLU A 172 9.83 -17.56 4.20
C GLU A 172 9.61 -16.62 3.03
N THR A 173 9.80 -17.10 1.79
CA THR A 173 9.62 -16.29 0.58
C THR A 173 8.18 -15.81 0.42
N LEU A 174 7.99 -14.52 0.34
CA LEU A 174 6.76 -13.91 -0.12
C LEU A 174 6.73 -13.98 -1.65
N SER A 175 5.76 -14.70 -2.23
CA SER A 175 5.66 -14.90 -3.68
C SER A 175 4.20 -14.90 -4.15
N PRO A 176 3.91 -14.61 -5.43
CA PRO A 176 2.57 -14.77 -5.99
C PRO A 176 2.01 -16.18 -5.79
N GLN A 177 2.84 -17.22 -5.91
CA GLN A 177 2.41 -18.60 -5.67
C GLN A 177 1.97 -18.83 -4.24
N PHE A 178 2.67 -18.25 -3.26
CA PHE A 178 2.24 -18.28 -1.87
C PHE A 178 0.88 -17.59 -1.68
N ALA A 179 0.66 -16.44 -2.31
CA ALA A 179 -0.62 -15.73 -2.25
C ALA A 179 -1.77 -16.61 -2.74
N VAL A 180 -1.62 -17.19 -3.94
CA VAL A 180 -2.63 -18.10 -4.52
C VAL A 180 -2.93 -19.26 -3.57
N THR A 181 -1.91 -19.91 -3.02
CA THR A 181 -2.10 -21.06 -2.12
C THR A 181 -2.79 -20.65 -0.83
N SER A 182 -2.35 -19.55 -0.20
CA SER A 182 -2.94 -19.01 1.03
C SER A 182 -4.42 -18.68 0.85
N ILE A 183 -4.74 -17.99 -0.24
CA ILE A 183 -6.13 -17.61 -0.55
C ILE A 183 -7.00 -18.82 -0.81
N ARG A 184 -6.53 -19.80 -1.57
CA ARG A 184 -7.31 -21.02 -1.84
C ARG A 184 -7.61 -21.80 -0.57
N HIS A 185 -6.68 -21.88 0.37
CA HIS A 185 -6.93 -22.48 1.67
C HIS A 185 -8.01 -21.72 2.46
N LEU A 186 -7.91 -20.38 2.48
CA LEU A 186 -8.91 -19.53 3.12
C LEU A 186 -10.28 -19.73 2.45
N ILE A 187 -10.38 -19.56 1.15
CA ILE A 187 -11.64 -19.66 0.38
C ILE A 187 -12.29 -21.04 0.59
N THR A 188 -11.51 -22.12 0.65
CA THR A 188 -12.04 -23.46 0.94
C THR A 188 -12.74 -23.49 2.30
N GLY A 189 -12.23 -22.79 3.30
CA GLY A 189 -12.88 -22.64 4.60
C GLY A 189 -14.07 -21.67 4.63
N LEU A 190 -14.22 -20.81 3.60
CA LEU A 190 -15.33 -19.85 3.49
C LEU A 190 -16.56 -20.45 2.77
N LYS A 191 -16.38 -21.51 1.99
CA LYS A 191 -17.49 -22.21 1.30
C LYS A 191 -18.27 -23.06 2.30
N GLY A 192 -19.57 -23.03 2.18
CA GLY A 192 -20.49 -23.89 2.94
C GLY A 192 -20.53 -25.31 2.39
#